data_ead14445bcb37a1784cbc15ff8bab536
#
_entry.id   ead14445bcb37a1784cbc15ff8bab536
#
_cell.length_a   1.000
_cell.length_b   1.000
_cell.length_c   1.000
_cell.angle_alpha   90.00
_cell.angle_beta   90.00
_cell.angle_gamma   90.00
#
_symmetry.space_group_name_H-M   'P 1'
#
loop_
_entity.id
_entity.type
_entity.pdbx_description
1 polymer ?
#
loop_
_entity_poly.entity_id
_entity_poly.type
_entity_poly.pdbx_seq_one_letter_code
_entity_poly.pdbx_strand_id
1 'polypeptide(L)'
;MRIYFSGIGGVGVGPLSKIALDAGYSVCGSDKSPSLITDELVAAGISVSFDQSGAFLQAEHDKDPFDWLIYTAALPEDHPELVLARKLGIKTSKRDELLAQIIADKNLKLIAIAGTHGKTTTTSMLVWTMKQLQIPISYSVGSTLSFAPSGEFDENSQFFVYECDEFDRNFLHFSPEISLITSVDYDHPDTYPTKESYLSAFREFGEKSQKVIAWQENATVFDQKNLFTMREINQNITLPGIHNRKNATLVIEAIKSMDVPAEQFAIYQAINSFPGSGRRFEKLADNLYSDYGHHPIEIKATLQMARELSDQVVLVYQPHQNVRQHEIIDQYTADIFHNADEVYWLPTYLTREKPDLPILTPQQLAKNIDSEKLYFTEMDDDLWHAITTAQATGKLVLCMGAGTIDGWLRTRLATA
;
A
#
# COMPACT_ATOMS: atom_id res chain seq x y z
N MET A 1 -11.61 16.68 -21.09
CA MET A 1 -12.06 15.28 -20.99
C MET A 1 -12.99 15.19 -19.80
N ARG A 2 -14.12 14.49 -19.95
CA ARG A 2 -15.13 14.26 -18.91
C ARG A 2 -15.14 12.81 -18.49
N ILE A 3 -14.95 12.55 -17.20
CA ILE A 3 -14.70 11.21 -16.66
C ILE A 3 -15.76 10.85 -15.63
N TYR A 4 -16.31 9.64 -15.78
CA TYR A 4 -17.19 9.03 -14.80
C TYR A 4 -16.46 7.98 -13.98
N PHE A 5 -16.63 7.99 -12.66
CA PHE A 5 -16.02 7.00 -11.76
C PHE A 5 -17.10 6.11 -11.14
N SER A 6 -17.04 4.82 -11.39
CA SER A 6 -17.90 3.80 -10.77
C SER A 6 -17.19 3.15 -9.58
N GLY A 7 -17.75 3.29 -8.37
CA GLY A 7 -17.09 2.95 -7.10
C GLY A 7 -16.14 4.06 -6.63
N ILE A 8 -16.55 5.32 -6.77
CA ILE A 8 -15.74 6.52 -6.51
C ILE A 8 -15.29 6.65 -5.04
N GLY A 9 -16.02 6.07 -4.08
CA GLY A 9 -15.66 6.05 -2.66
C GLY A 9 -14.60 5.01 -2.28
N GLY A 10 -14.11 4.21 -3.24
CA GLY A 10 -13.08 3.23 -3.01
C GLY A 10 -11.71 3.87 -2.75
N VAL A 11 -10.92 3.27 -1.84
CA VAL A 11 -9.60 3.79 -1.39
C VAL A 11 -8.57 4.00 -2.51
N GLY A 12 -8.71 3.29 -3.64
CA GLY A 12 -7.81 3.47 -4.78
C GLY A 12 -8.37 4.36 -5.88
N VAL A 13 -9.69 4.54 -5.93
CA VAL A 13 -10.38 5.31 -6.99
C VAL A 13 -10.69 6.73 -6.52
N GLY A 14 -11.07 6.89 -5.24
CA GLY A 14 -11.37 8.21 -4.68
C GLY A 14 -10.22 9.22 -4.79
N PRO A 15 -9.01 8.91 -4.32
CA PRO A 15 -7.86 9.81 -4.51
C PRO A 15 -7.58 10.12 -5.98
N LEU A 16 -7.73 9.15 -6.89
CA LEU A 16 -7.54 9.36 -8.32
C LEU A 16 -8.59 10.32 -8.92
N SER A 17 -9.86 10.23 -8.46
CA SER A 17 -10.92 11.15 -8.93
C SER A 17 -10.62 12.59 -8.52
N LYS A 18 -10.06 12.80 -7.31
CA LYS A 18 -9.61 14.12 -6.84
C LYS A 18 -8.40 14.61 -7.66
N ILE A 19 -7.40 13.75 -7.89
CA ILE A 19 -6.24 14.06 -8.76
C ILE A 19 -6.73 14.47 -10.16
N ALA A 20 -7.68 13.75 -10.74
CA ALA A 20 -8.22 14.07 -12.05
C ALA A 20 -8.94 15.44 -12.06
N LEU A 21 -9.73 15.75 -11.02
CA LEU A 21 -10.36 17.05 -10.87
C LEU A 21 -9.32 18.18 -10.80
N ASP A 22 -8.33 18.04 -9.93
CA ASP A 22 -7.26 19.04 -9.74
C ASP A 22 -6.38 19.19 -10.99
N ALA A 23 -6.23 18.12 -11.76
CA ALA A 23 -5.60 18.17 -13.08
C ALA A 23 -6.47 18.83 -14.18
N GLY A 24 -7.66 19.32 -13.84
CA GLY A 24 -8.55 20.09 -14.73
C GLY A 24 -9.46 19.22 -15.60
N TYR A 25 -9.72 17.96 -15.24
CA TYR A 25 -10.74 17.13 -15.88
C TYR A 25 -12.11 17.36 -15.21
N SER A 26 -13.19 17.20 -15.94
CA SER A 26 -14.54 17.20 -15.36
C SER A 26 -14.84 15.82 -14.79
N VAL A 27 -15.22 15.74 -13.52
CA VAL A 27 -15.34 14.48 -12.79
C VAL A 27 -16.71 14.38 -12.11
N CYS A 28 -17.36 13.24 -12.23
CA CYS A 28 -18.44 12.80 -11.36
C CYS A 28 -18.43 11.28 -11.23
N GLY A 29 -19.29 10.71 -10.39
CA GLY A 29 -19.31 9.26 -10.26
C GLY A 29 -20.38 8.74 -9.31
N SER A 30 -20.31 7.43 -9.04
CA SER A 30 -21.23 6.74 -8.15
C SER A 30 -20.49 5.86 -7.14
N ASP A 31 -21.15 5.60 -6.04
CA ASP A 31 -20.78 4.52 -5.10
C ASP A 31 -22.05 3.87 -4.53
N LYS A 32 -21.90 2.70 -3.92
CA LYS A 32 -23.04 1.98 -3.32
C LYS A 32 -23.50 2.59 -1.99
N SER A 33 -22.65 3.36 -1.31
CA SER A 33 -22.93 3.91 0.02
C SER A 33 -22.06 5.14 0.34
N PRO A 34 -22.55 6.05 1.18
CA PRO A 34 -21.75 7.14 1.73
C PRO A 34 -20.52 6.64 2.50
N SER A 35 -19.44 7.41 2.44
CA SER A 35 -18.19 7.17 3.17
C SER A 35 -17.46 8.49 3.39
N LEU A 36 -16.45 8.51 4.26
CA LEU A 36 -15.60 9.70 4.45
C LEU A 36 -14.98 10.18 3.12
N ILE A 37 -14.57 9.24 2.25
CA ILE A 37 -14.01 9.58 0.93
C ILE A 37 -15.08 10.28 0.06
N THR A 38 -16.31 9.74 -0.01
CA THR A 38 -17.38 10.38 -0.80
C THR A 38 -17.74 11.76 -0.26
N ASP A 39 -17.72 11.96 1.07
CA ASP A 39 -17.98 13.25 1.69
C ASP A 39 -16.89 14.28 1.33
N GLU A 40 -15.61 13.87 1.36
CA GLU A 40 -14.48 14.69 0.92
C GLU A 40 -14.59 15.08 -0.57
N LEU A 41 -14.99 14.12 -1.43
CA LEU A 41 -15.16 14.37 -2.86
C LEU A 41 -16.32 15.35 -3.14
N VAL A 42 -17.45 15.21 -2.44
CA VAL A 42 -18.57 16.14 -2.52
C VAL A 42 -18.15 17.52 -2.05
N ALA A 43 -17.40 17.63 -0.94
CA ALA A 43 -16.87 18.89 -0.45
C ALA A 43 -15.88 19.54 -1.45
N ALA A 44 -15.19 18.74 -2.26
CA ALA A 44 -14.33 19.21 -3.36
C ALA A 44 -15.13 19.59 -4.64
N GLY A 45 -16.46 19.46 -4.63
CA GLY A 45 -17.32 19.84 -5.76
C GLY A 45 -17.58 18.71 -6.78
N ILE A 46 -17.23 17.47 -6.47
CA ILE A 46 -17.53 16.31 -7.32
C ILE A 46 -18.97 15.86 -7.04
N SER A 47 -19.78 15.70 -8.10
CA SER A 47 -21.11 15.12 -7.99
C SER A 47 -21.04 13.61 -7.81
N VAL A 48 -21.54 13.11 -6.67
CA VAL A 48 -21.55 11.68 -6.34
C VAL A 48 -22.99 11.19 -6.18
N SER A 49 -23.32 10.09 -6.88
CA SER A 49 -24.61 9.38 -6.75
C SER A 49 -24.41 8.10 -5.94
N PHE A 50 -25.43 7.73 -5.16
CA PHE A 50 -25.49 6.42 -4.47
C PHE A 50 -26.43 5.42 -5.16
N ASP A 51 -26.88 5.76 -6.37
CA ASP A 51 -27.61 4.87 -7.26
C ASP A 51 -26.66 4.38 -8.38
N GLN A 52 -26.33 3.11 -8.35
CA GLN A 52 -25.47 2.44 -9.34
C GLN A 52 -26.28 1.65 -10.39
N SER A 53 -27.59 1.94 -10.56
CA SER A 53 -28.43 1.33 -11.60
C SER A 53 -28.03 1.74 -13.04
N GLY A 54 -27.21 2.79 -13.17
CA GLY A 54 -26.87 3.45 -14.43
C GLY A 54 -27.73 4.67 -14.74
N ALA A 55 -28.81 4.94 -13.97
CA ALA A 55 -29.67 6.08 -14.23
C ALA A 55 -28.95 7.42 -14.13
N PHE A 56 -28.08 7.57 -13.13
CA PHE A 56 -27.26 8.78 -12.96
C PHE A 56 -26.22 8.91 -14.10
N LEU A 57 -25.55 7.84 -14.46
CA LEU A 57 -24.62 7.82 -15.60
C LEU A 57 -25.31 8.27 -16.89
N GLN A 58 -26.51 7.71 -17.18
CA GLN A 58 -27.28 8.07 -18.39
C GLN A 58 -27.68 9.54 -18.36
N ALA A 59 -28.26 10.00 -17.25
CA ALA A 59 -28.74 11.39 -17.11
C ALA A 59 -27.62 12.43 -17.26
N GLU A 60 -26.43 12.12 -16.75
CA GLU A 60 -25.27 13.00 -16.87
C GLU A 60 -24.64 12.92 -18.27
N HIS A 61 -24.63 11.75 -18.89
CA HIS A 61 -24.14 11.55 -20.27
C HIS A 61 -25.01 12.28 -21.30
N ASP A 62 -26.33 12.30 -21.09
CA ASP A 62 -27.27 12.99 -21.98
C ASP A 62 -27.13 14.52 -21.94
N LYS A 63 -26.64 15.08 -20.82
CA LYS A 63 -26.34 16.51 -20.70
C LYS A 63 -25.05 16.90 -21.40
N ASP A 64 -24.02 16.10 -21.19
CA ASP A 64 -22.69 16.29 -21.75
C ASP A 64 -21.99 14.92 -21.78
N PRO A 65 -21.64 14.38 -22.97
CA PRO A 65 -21.11 13.03 -23.10
C PRO A 65 -19.80 12.79 -22.32
N PHE A 66 -19.71 11.61 -21.70
CA PHE A 66 -18.46 11.15 -21.07
C PHE A 66 -17.49 10.59 -22.11
N ASP A 67 -16.23 10.93 -21.95
CA ASP A 67 -15.12 10.37 -22.73
C ASP A 67 -14.66 9.01 -22.16
N TRP A 68 -14.74 8.87 -20.81
CA TRP A 68 -14.15 7.72 -20.12
C TRP A 68 -14.94 7.36 -18.85
N LEU A 69 -15.11 6.06 -18.62
CA LEU A 69 -15.59 5.49 -17.37
C LEU A 69 -14.47 4.70 -16.70
N ILE A 70 -14.11 5.11 -15.48
CA ILE A 70 -13.14 4.44 -14.62
C ILE A 70 -13.89 3.64 -13.56
N TYR A 71 -13.46 2.40 -13.32
CA TYR A 71 -14.13 1.55 -12.34
C TYR A 71 -13.17 0.84 -11.39
N THR A 72 -13.67 0.55 -10.19
CA THR A 72 -12.93 -0.25 -9.20
C THR A 72 -12.87 -1.72 -9.62
N ALA A 73 -11.74 -2.38 -9.37
CA ALA A 73 -11.56 -3.81 -9.65
C ALA A 73 -12.56 -4.73 -8.89
N ALA A 74 -13.27 -4.20 -7.90
CA ALA A 74 -14.30 -4.93 -7.15
C ALA A 74 -15.63 -5.09 -7.90
N LEU A 75 -15.86 -4.33 -8.97
CA LEU A 75 -17.10 -4.42 -9.73
C LEU A 75 -17.09 -5.62 -10.68
N PRO A 76 -18.19 -6.39 -10.74
CA PRO A 76 -18.34 -7.48 -11.70
C PRO A 76 -18.54 -6.95 -13.12
N GLU A 77 -18.19 -7.76 -14.12
CA GLU A 77 -18.30 -7.41 -15.55
C GLU A 77 -19.74 -7.08 -16.03
N ASP A 78 -20.74 -7.62 -15.35
CA ASP A 78 -22.16 -7.40 -15.61
C ASP A 78 -22.76 -6.24 -14.79
N HIS A 79 -21.93 -5.45 -14.12
CA HIS A 79 -22.38 -4.28 -13.37
C HIS A 79 -23.17 -3.32 -14.27
N PRO A 80 -24.35 -2.79 -13.84
CA PRO A 80 -25.25 -2.00 -14.69
C PRO A 80 -24.56 -0.81 -15.37
N GLU A 81 -23.71 -0.07 -14.65
CA GLU A 81 -22.98 1.08 -15.20
C GLU A 81 -21.96 0.66 -16.26
N LEU A 82 -21.26 -0.49 -16.10
CA LEU A 82 -20.32 -1.00 -17.11
C LEU A 82 -21.06 -1.46 -18.36
N VAL A 83 -22.18 -2.15 -18.20
CA VAL A 83 -23.03 -2.56 -19.32
C VAL A 83 -23.56 -1.35 -20.08
N LEU A 84 -24.02 -0.31 -19.36
CA LEU A 84 -24.51 0.92 -19.98
C LEU A 84 -23.39 1.68 -20.70
N ALA A 85 -22.21 1.84 -20.08
CA ALA A 85 -21.07 2.50 -20.70
C ALA A 85 -20.68 1.87 -22.03
N ARG A 86 -20.65 0.52 -22.10
CA ARG A 86 -20.39 -0.22 -23.33
C ARG A 86 -21.44 0.07 -24.41
N LYS A 87 -22.75 0.16 -24.04
CA LYS A 87 -23.83 0.53 -24.95
C LYS A 87 -23.71 1.95 -25.49
N LEU A 88 -23.26 2.87 -24.68
CA LEU A 88 -23.07 4.28 -25.03
C LEU A 88 -21.75 4.52 -25.79
N GLY A 89 -20.90 3.50 -25.95
CA GLY A 89 -19.59 3.62 -26.59
C GLY A 89 -18.56 4.39 -25.76
N ILE A 90 -18.78 4.51 -24.43
CA ILE A 90 -17.84 5.18 -23.53
C ILE A 90 -16.64 4.24 -23.31
N LYS A 91 -15.42 4.75 -23.45
CA LYS A 91 -14.20 4.01 -23.08
C LYS A 91 -14.30 3.59 -21.61
N THR A 92 -13.96 2.33 -21.28
CA THR A 92 -13.94 1.83 -19.91
C THR A 92 -12.56 1.29 -19.57
N SER A 93 -12.04 1.59 -18.38
CA SER A 93 -10.81 0.98 -17.88
C SER A 93 -10.71 1.02 -16.36
N LYS A 94 -9.70 0.32 -15.82
CA LYS A 94 -9.29 0.44 -14.43
C LYS A 94 -8.49 1.74 -14.23
N ARG A 95 -8.15 2.04 -12.96
CA ARG A 95 -7.53 3.29 -12.50
C ARG A 95 -6.18 3.63 -13.14
N ASP A 96 -5.34 2.61 -13.38
CA ASP A 96 -3.94 2.80 -13.73
C ASP A 96 -3.76 3.38 -15.14
N GLU A 97 -4.67 3.06 -16.09
CA GLU A 97 -4.66 3.67 -17.42
C GLU A 97 -4.96 5.17 -17.38
N LEU A 98 -5.94 5.59 -16.54
CA LEU A 98 -6.23 7.02 -16.39
C LEU A 98 -5.06 7.76 -15.74
N LEU A 99 -4.45 7.17 -14.71
CA LEU A 99 -3.31 7.78 -14.06
C LEU A 99 -2.13 7.95 -15.02
N ALA A 100 -1.84 6.92 -15.84
CA ALA A 100 -0.83 7.00 -16.87
C ALA A 100 -1.12 8.13 -17.89
N GLN A 101 -2.40 8.29 -18.26
CA GLN A 101 -2.84 9.37 -19.14
C GLN A 101 -2.66 10.75 -18.49
N ILE A 102 -3.03 10.92 -17.22
CA ILE A 102 -2.85 12.20 -16.49
C ILE A 102 -1.35 12.56 -16.45
N ILE A 103 -0.48 11.61 -16.11
CA ILE A 103 0.98 11.81 -16.07
C ILE A 103 1.50 12.28 -17.43
N ALA A 104 1.04 11.63 -18.53
CA ALA A 104 1.43 12.00 -19.87
C ALA A 104 0.90 13.39 -20.30
N ASP A 105 -0.40 13.65 -20.10
CA ASP A 105 -1.05 14.91 -20.48
C ASP A 105 -0.46 16.12 -19.76
N LYS A 106 -0.01 15.92 -18.52
CA LYS A 106 0.63 16.95 -17.69
C LYS A 106 2.14 16.98 -17.81
N ASN A 107 2.70 16.13 -18.66
CA ASN A 107 4.16 16.02 -18.90
C ASN A 107 4.96 15.84 -17.60
N LEU A 108 4.43 15.01 -16.66
CA LEU A 108 5.07 14.73 -15.39
C LEU A 108 6.07 13.58 -15.53
N LYS A 109 7.20 13.68 -14.83
CA LYS A 109 8.18 12.60 -14.71
C LYS A 109 7.73 11.63 -13.61
N LEU A 110 7.46 10.40 -13.97
CA LEU A 110 7.02 9.39 -13.01
C LEU A 110 8.19 8.85 -12.18
N ILE A 111 8.07 8.98 -10.86
CA ILE A 111 8.90 8.26 -9.88
C ILE A 111 8.06 7.10 -9.37
N ALA A 112 8.34 5.91 -9.87
CA ALA A 112 7.58 4.70 -9.53
C ALA A 112 8.23 3.93 -8.40
N ILE A 113 7.46 3.54 -7.41
CA ILE A 113 7.89 2.66 -6.32
C ILE A 113 7.23 1.30 -6.54
N ALA A 114 8.03 0.30 -6.89
CA ALA A 114 7.57 -1.07 -7.11
C ALA A 114 8.33 -2.07 -6.24
N GLY A 115 7.79 -3.27 -6.13
CA GLY A 115 8.39 -4.36 -5.35
C GLY A 115 7.36 -5.08 -4.50
N THR A 116 7.68 -6.27 -4.04
CA THR A 116 6.77 -7.11 -3.27
C THR A 116 6.43 -6.48 -1.91
N HIS A 117 7.44 -6.02 -1.17
CA HIS A 117 7.30 -5.44 0.17
C HIS A 117 7.86 -4.02 0.24
N GLY A 118 7.32 -3.17 1.11
CA GLY A 118 7.84 -1.83 1.39
C GLY A 118 7.41 -0.72 0.45
N LYS A 119 6.62 -0.98 -0.59
CA LYS A 119 6.11 0.03 -1.54
C LYS A 119 5.49 1.22 -0.84
N THR A 120 4.45 1.01 -0.06
CA THR A 120 3.67 2.06 0.63
C THR A 120 4.54 2.92 1.54
N THR A 121 5.40 2.29 2.35
CA THR A 121 6.30 3.00 3.25
C THR A 121 7.31 3.86 2.48
N THR A 122 7.90 3.33 1.41
CA THR A 122 8.88 4.06 0.58
C THR A 122 8.22 5.22 -0.16
N THR A 123 7.01 5.02 -0.72
CA THR A 123 6.24 6.07 -1.37
C THR A 123 5.89 7.18 -0.39
N SER A 124 5.34 6.83 0.78
CA SER A 124 5.00 7.78 1.84
C SER A 124 6.23 8.56 2.34
N MET A 125 7.36 7.88 2.48
CA MET A 125 8.63 8.49 2.92
C MET A 125 9.17 9.48 1.89
N LEU A 126 9.09 9.15 0.60
CA LEU A 126 9.47 10.07 -0.48
C LEU A 126 8.55 11.30 -0.49
N VAL A 127 7.23 11.10 -0.41
CA VAL A 127 6.24 12.20 -0.35
C VAL A 127 6.51 13.11 0.86
N TRP A 128 6.70 12.52 2.07
CA TRP A 128 7.06 13.27 3.27
C TRP A 128 8.31 14.10 3.07
N THR A 129 9.37 13.48 2.56
CA THR A 129 10.67 14.14 2.38
C THR A 129 10.57 15.32 1.42
N MET A 130 9.89 15.15 0.28
CA MET A 130 9.69 16.23 -0.69
C MET A 130 8.88 17.39 -0.10
N LYS A 131 7.82 17.09 0.68
CA LYS A 131 7.03 18.12 1.37
C LYS A 131 7.85 18.88 2.43
N GLN A 132 8.69 18.18 3.22
CA GLN A 132 9.60 18.82 4.18
C GLN A 132 10.63 19.73 3.50
N LEU A 133 11.09 19.35 2.32
CA LEU A 133 12.00 20.14 1.51
C LEU A 133 11.29 21.25 0.72
N GLN A 134 9.97 21.37 0.83
CA GLN A 134 9.12 22.32 0.09
C GLN A 134 9.27 22.20 -1.44
N ILE A 135 9.48 20.99 -1.92
CA ILE A 135 9.57 20.68 -3.35
C ILE A 135 8.20 20.21 -3.82
N PRO A 136 7.56 20.91 -4.80
CA PRO A 136 6.26 20.54 -5.33
C PRO A 136 6.28 19.16 -5.94
N ILE A 137 5.31 18.29 -5.54
CA ILE A 137 5.11 16.97 -6.13
C ILE A 137 3.62 16.65 -6.24
N SER A 138 3.27 15.94 -7.30
CA SER A 138 2.02 15.19 -7.40
C SER A 138 2.26 13.75 -6.98
N TYR A 139 1.27 13.09 -6.36
CA TYR A 139 1.47 11.74 -5.86
C TYR A 139 0.16 10.97 -5.64
N SER A 140 0.27 9.64 -5.57
CA SER A 140 -0.78 8.76 -5.06
C SER A 140 -0.15 7.62 -4.26
N VAL A 141 -0.61 7.46 -3.00
CA VAL A 141 -0.12 6.47 -2.03
C VAL A 141 -1.23 5.49 -1.69
N GLY A 142 -0.92 4.23 -1.56
CA GLY A 142 -1.87 3.16 -1.25
C GLY A 142 -2.31 3.07 0.23
N SER A 143 -2.09 4.12 1.03
CA SER A 143 -2.43 4.17 2.46
C SER A 143 -2.84 5.57 2.88
N THR A 144 -3.46 5.67 4.06
CA THR A 144 -3.70 6.96 4.73
C THR A 144 -2.39 7.53 5.25
N LEU A 145 -2.26 8.85 5.14
CA LEU A 145 -1.12 9.61 5.65
C LEU A 145 -1.61 10.56 6.75
N SER A 146 -0.85 10.66 7.85
CA SER A 146 -1.18 11.61 8.94
C SER A 146 -0.83 13.06 8.59
N PHE A 147 -0.04 13.28 7.56
CA PHE A 147 0.56 14.58 7.21
C PHE A 147 0.05 15.15 5.88
N ALA A 148 -0.74 14.40 5.10
CA ALA A 148 -1.24 14.81 3.80
C ALA A 148 -2.39 13.90 3.32
N PRO A 149 -3.18 14.29 2.32
CA PRO A 149 -4.09 13.37 1.63
C PRO A 149 -3.35 12.19 1.00
N SER A 150 -4.06 11.09 0.74
CA SER A 150 -3.47 9.90 0.06
C SER A 150 -3.15 10.12 -1.42
N GLY A 151 -3.66 11.19 -2.02
CA GLY A 151 -3.37 11.61 -3.39
C GLY A 151 -3.53 13.11 -3.56
N GLU A 152 -2.64 13.70 -4.34
CA GLU A 152 -2.60 15.15 -4.59
C GLU A 152 -2.02 15.41 -5.98
N PHE A 153 -2.60 16.37 -6.69
CA PHE A 153 -2.02 16.95 -7.89
C PHE A 153 -1.61 18.39 -7.61
N ASP A 154 -0.35 18.73 -7.86
CA ASP A 154 0.19 20.08 -7.76
C ASP A 154 0.60 20.56 -9.16
N GLU A 155 0.02 21.65 -9.63
CA GLU A 155 0.29 22.21 -10.96
C GLU A 155 1.73 22.67 -11.17
N ASN A 156 2.45 22.94 -10.07
CA ASN A 156 3.88 23.35 -10.10
C ASN A 156 4.81 22.14 -10.06
N SER A 157 4.28 20.93 -9.94
CA SER A 157 5.07 19.71 -9.88
C SER A 157 5.66 19.35 -11.24
N GLN A 158 6.92 18.91 -11.23
CA GLN A 158 7.56 18.24 -12.37
C GLN A 158 7.46 16.71 -12.25
N PHE A 159 7.12 16.20 -11.07
CA PHE A 159 7.16 14.79 -10.75
C PHE A 159 5.83 14.27 -10.28
N PHE A 160 5.53 13.02 -10.63
CA PHE A 160 4.47 12.25 -10.03
C PHE A 160 5.05 11.04 -9.28
N VAL A 161 4.83 10.95 -7.97
CA VAL A 161 5.28 9.83 -7.14
C VAL A 161 4.15 8.83 -7.01
N TYR A 162 4.37 7.57 -7.41
CA TYR A 162 3.32 6.56 -7.45
C TYR A 162 3.78 5.21 -6.92
N GLU A 163 2.92 4.59 -6.10
CA GLU A 163 3.03 3.21 -5.67
C GLU A 163 2.54 2.29 -6.80
N CYS A 164 3.47 1.77 -7.60
CA CYS A 164 3.18 0.89 -8.73
C CYS A 164 3.03 -0.56 -8.28
N ASP A 165 1.80 -1.06 -8.33
CA ASP A 165 1.46 -2.42 -7.91
C ASP A 165 1.74 -3.43 -9.03
N GLU A 166 2.47 -4.49 -8.71
CA GLU A 166 2.74 -5.60 -9.61
C GLU A 166 1.51 -6.52 -9.81
N PHE A 167 0.56 -6.52 -8.87
CA PHE A 167 -0.67 -7.29 -8.98
C PHE A 167 -1.41 -6.96 -10.29
N ASP A 168 -1.94 -8.00 -10.95
CA ASP A 168 -2.65 -7.89 -12.26
C ASP A 168 -1.81 -7.18 -13.34
N ARG A 169 -0.46 -7.16 -13.18
CA ARG A 169 0.51 -6.51 -14.08
C ARG A 169 0.29 -5.00 -14.24
N ASN A 170 -0.39 -4.35 -13.28
CA ASN A 170 -0.77 -2.93 -13.38
C ASN A 170 0.42 -1.99 -13.56
N PHE A 171 1.56 -2.26 -12.94
CA PHE A 171 2.78 -1.43 -13.08
C PHE A 171 3.29 -1.36 -14.54
N LEU A 172 2.92 -2.31 -15.42
CA LEU A 172 3.33 -2.31 -16.83
C LEU A 172 2.63 -1.26 -17.71
N HIS A 173 1.60 -0.57 -17.19
CA HIS A 173 0.98 0.57 -17.88
C HIS A 173 1.88 1.81 -17.87
N PHE A 174 2.96 1.82 -17.09
CA PHE A 174 3.81 2.99 -16.85
C PHE A 174 5.17 2.87 -17.53
N SER A 175 5.76 4.05 -17.83
CA SER A 175 7.13 4.21 -18.31
C SER A 175 7.87 5.22 -17.41
N PRO A 176 8.41 4.76 -16.27
CA PRO A 176 8.97 5.66 -15.27
C PRO A 176 10.26 6.35 -15.71
N GLU A 177 10.45 7.59 -15.27
CA GLU A 177 11.76 8.24 -15.26
C GLU A 177 12.71 7.54 -14.29
N ILE A 178 12.21 7.25 -13.08
CA ILE A 178 12.96 6.52 -12.05
C ILE A 178 12.05 5.46 -11.43
N SER A 179 12.54 4.23 -11.35
CA SER A 179 11.91 3.14 -10.60
C SER A 179 12.73 2.78 -9.38
N LEU A 180 12.09 2.82 -8.20
CA LEU A 180 12.64 2.30 -6.95
C LEU A 180 12.11 0.90 -6.74
N ILE A 181 13.00 -0.09 -6.69
CA ILE A 181 12.64 -1.48 -6.44
C ILE A 181 12.97 -1.82 -4.99
N THR A 182 11.95 -1.96 -4.18
CA THR A 182 12.09 -2.21 -2.74
C THR A 182 12.50 -3.65 -2.44
N SER A 183 11.85 -4.62 -3.09
CA SER A 183 12.18 -6.05 -3.05
C SER A 183 11.58 -6.79 -4.25
N VAL A 184 12.07 -7.98 -4.57
CA VAL A 184 11.48 -8.87 -5.58
C VAL A 184 11.41 -10.28 -5.00
N ASP A 185 10.33 -10.54 -4.27
CA ASP A 185 10.00 -11.83 -3.67
C ASP A 185 8.76 -12.38 -4.36
N TYR A 186 8.75 -13.66 -4.74
CA TYR A 186 7.61 -14.24 -5.46
C TYR A 186 6.32 -14.14 -4.65
N ASP A 187 5.31 -13.47 -5.22
CA ASP A 187 3.96 -13.34 -4.67
C ASP A 187 2.93 -13.39 -5.82
N HIS A 188 1.66 -13.38 -5.48
CA HIS A 188 0.52 -13.35 -6.42
C HIS A 188 0.50 -14.51 -7.43
N PRO A 189 0.46 -15.77 -6.97
CA PRO A 189 0.43 -16.95 -7.87
C PRO A 189 -0.82 -17.02 -8.76
N ASP A 190 -1.89 -16.30 -8.41
CA ASP A 190 -3.09 -16.09 -9.22
C ASP A 190 -2.82 -15.25 -10.48
N THR A 191 -1.94 -14.27 -10.40
CA THR A 191 -1.49 -13.43 -11.53
C THR A 191 -0.25 -14.01 -12.22
N TYR A 192 0.65 -14.58 -11.44
CA TYR A 192 1.94 -15.11 -11.88
C TYR A 192 2.07 -16.59 -11.54
N PRO A 193 1.70 -17.51 -12.45
CA PRO A 193 1.70 -18.94 -12.17
C PRO A 193 3.07 -19.53 -11.80
N THR A 194 4.16 -18.83 -12.13
CA THR A 194 5.53 -19.26 -11.83
C THR A 194 6.40 -18.09 -11.36
N LYS A 195 7.43 -18.39 -10.59
CA LYS A 195 8.43 -17.41 -10.19
C LYS A 195 9.08 -16.71 -11.40
N GLU A 196 9.32 -17.43 -12.49
CA GLU A 196 9.90 -16.84 -13.70
C GLU A 196 8.94 -15.83 -14.38
N SER A 197 7.63 -16.11 -14.40
CA SER A 197 6.64 -15.16 -14.94
C SER A 197 6.59 -13.86 -14.10
N TYR A 198 6.78 -13.96 -12.77
CA TYR A 198 6.89 -12.82 -11.87
C TYR A 198 8.16 -12.01 -12.15
N LEU A 199 9.32 -12.67 -12.19
CA LEU A 199 10.60 -12.02 -12.50
C LEU A 199 10.60 -11.38 -13.91
N SER A 200 9.96 -12.03 -14.88
CA SER A 200 9.83 -11.49 -16.24
C SER A 200 9.03 -10.19 -16.28
N ALA A 201 7.96 -10.07 -15.46
CA ALA A 201 7.20 -8.84 -15.38
C ALA A 201 8.03 -7.68 -14.76
N PHE A 202 8.83 -7.96 -13.73
CA PHE A 202 9.75 -6.95 -13.17
C PHE A 202 10.84 -6.56 -14.16
N ARG A 203 11.34 -7.50 -14.96
CA ARG A 203 12.32 -7.21 -16.02
C ARG A 203 11.72 -6.29 -17.09
N GLU A 204 10.50 -6.62 -17.56
CA GLU A 204 9.75 -5.77 -18.50
C GLU A 204 9.52 -4.36 -17.93
N PHE A 205 9.13 -4.25 -16.66
CA PHE A 205 8.98 -2.95 -16.00
C PHE A 205 10.30 -2.17 -15.92
N GLY A 206 11.40 -2.86 -15.61
CA GLY A 206 12.74 -2.27 -15.62
C GLY A 206 13.17 -1.74 -17.00
N GLU A 207 12.83 -2.47 -18.08
CA GLU A 207 13.11 -2.08 -19.45
C GLU A 207 12.33 -0.80 -19.88
N LYS A 208 11.13 -0.60 -19.31
CA LYS A 208 10.33 0.62 -19.53
C LYS A 208 10.81 1.82 -18.72
N SER A 209 11.67 1.62 -17.73
CA SER A 209 12.18 2.67 -16.85
C SER A 209 13.44 3.29 -17.40
N GLN A 210 13.61 4.62 -17.32
CA GLN A 210 14.85 5.25 -17.74
C GLN A 210 15.99 4.96 -16.76
N LYS A 211 15.68 4.93 -15.44
CA LYS A 211 16.62 4.53 -14.39
C LYS A 211 15.91 3.57 -13.41
N VAL A 212 16.57 2.46 -13.09
CA VAL A 212 16.16 1.52 -12.05
C VAL A 212 17.10 1.64 -10.87
N ILE A 213 16.59 1.85 -9.67
CA ILE A 213 17.37 1.85 -8.42
C ILE A 213 16.93 0.65 -7.61
N ALA A 214 17.83 -0.30 -7.37
CA ALA A 214 17.53 -1.54 -6.66
C ALA A 214 18.67 -1.95 -5.73
N TRP A 215 18.35 -2.77 -4.73
CA TRP A 215 19.36 -3.42 -3.89
C TRP A 215 20.09 -4.52 -4.66
N GLN A 216 21.33 -4.78 -4.28
CA GLN A 216 22.20 -5.79 -4.94
C GLN A 216 21.56 -7.17 -5.00
N GLU A 217 20.80 -7.58 -3.99
CA GLU A 217 20.08 -8.85 -3.96
C GLU A 217 19.04 -8.99 -5.07
N ASN A 218 18.52 -7.89 -5.58
CA ASN A 218 17.53 -7.84 -6.67
C ASN A 218 18.15 -7.46 -8.04
N ALA A 219 19.41 -7.08 -8.06
CA ALA A 219 20.07 -6.51 -9.25
C ALA A 219 20.10 -7.44 -10.47
N THR A 220 20.10 -8.77 -10.24
CA THR A 220 20.14 -9.76 -11.31
C THR A 220 18.84 -9.86 -12.12
N VAL A 221 17.77 -9.25 -11.63
CA VAL A 221 16.48 -9.21 -12.33
C VAL A 221 16.49 -8.22 -13.50
N PHE A 222 17.29 -7.17 -13.43
CA PHE A 222 17.25 -6.01 -14.33
C PHE A 222 18.44 -5.93 -15.28
N ASP A 223 18.23 -5.26 -16.44
CA ASP A 223 19.34 -4.95 -17.37
C ASP A 223 20.30 -3.95 -16.71
N GLN A 224 21.60 -4.21 -16.84
CA GLN A 224 22.65 -3.39 -16.25
C GLN A 224 22.78 -2.00 -16.87
N LYS A 225 22.16 -1.73 -18.04
CA LYS A 225 22.28 -0.45 -18.74
C LYS A 225 21.68 0.73 -18.01
N ASN A 226 20.56 0.50 -17.34
CA ASN A 226 19.81 1.54 -16.61
C ASN A 226 19.73 1.28 -15.10
N LEU A 227 20.43 0.26 -14.61
CA LEU A 227 20.40 -0.17 -13.22
C LEU A 227 21.45 0.56 -12.38
N PHE A 228 20.99 1.19 -11.30
CA PHE A 228 21.81 1.67 -10.19
C PHE A 228 21.65 0.75 -8.98
N THR A 229 22.72 0.10 -8.59
CA THR A 229 22.72 -0.93 -7.54
C THR A 229 23.13 -0.36 -6.19
N MET A 230 22.23 -0.45 -5.20
CA MET A 230 22.52 -0.13 -3.81
C MET A 230 23.19 -1.31 -3.11
N ARG A 231 24.23 -1.03 -2.31
CA ARG A 231 25.01 -2.05 -1.60
C ARG A 231 25.05 -1.86 -0.10
N GLU A 232 24.96 -0.61 0.36
CA GLU A 232 25.10 -0.27 1.76
C GLU A 232 23.96 0.67 2.19
N ILE A 233 23.48 0.47 3.42
CA ILE A 233 22.51 1.36 4.05
C ILE A 233 23.22 2.68 4.40
N ASN A 234 22.58 3.80 4.11
CA ASN A 234 23.11 5.11 4.45
C ASN A 234 23.20 5.28 5.98
N GLN A 235 24.43 5.52 6.47
CA GLN A 235 24.73 5.61 7.90
C GLN A 235 24.14 6.84 8.62
N ASN A 236 23.66 7.84 7.88
CA ASN A 236 23.01 9.02 8.44
C ASN A 236 21.51 8.82 8.72
N ILE A 237 20.98 7.63 8.41
CA ILE A 237 19.59 7.28 8.65
C ILE A 237 19.47 6.55 9.98
N THR A 238 18.66 7.13 10.88
CA THR A 238 18.45 6.65 12.25
C THR A 238 17.05 6.07 12.47
N LEU A 239 16.24 5.95 11.42
CA LEU A 239 14.92 5.34 11.50
C LEU A 239 15.00 3.91 12.07
N PRO A 240 14.08 3.52 12.98
CA PRO A 240 14.02 2.16 13.48
C PRO A 240 13.65 1.17 12.36
N GLY A 241 14.19 -0.04 12.44
CA GLY A 241 14.01 -1.13 11.49
C GLY A 241 14.98 -1.07 10.30
N ILE A 242 15.68 -2.18 10.07
CA ILE A 242 16.63 -2.31 8.94
C ILE A 242 15.91 -2.06 7.61
N HIS A 243 14.68 -2.58 7.46
CA HIS A 243 13.87 -2.40 6.25
C HIS A 243 13.54 -0.93 5.99
N ASN A 244 13.23 -0.13 7.02
CA ASN A 244 12.98 1.30 6.89
C ASN A 244 14.24 2.06 6.49
N ARG A 245 15.40 1.70 7.06
CA ARG A 245 16.69 2.30 6.66
C ARG A 245 17.06 1.93 5.21
N LYS A 246 16.73 0.72 4.75
CA LYS A 246 16.87 0.33 3.34
C LYS A 246 15.96 1.19 2.44
N ASN A 247 14.67 1.30 2.78
CA ASN A 247 13.72 2.12 2.03
C ASN A 247 14.17 3.60 1.98
N ALA A 248 14.60 4.16 3.10
CA ALA A 248 15.15 5.52 3.19
C ALA A 248 16.38 5.72 2.29
N THR A 249 17.24 4.71 2.19
CA THR A 249 18.42 4.79 1.33
C THR A 249 18.04 4.83 -0.15
N LEU A 250 16.99 4.08 -0.58
CA LEU A 250 16.43 4.18 -1.92
C LEU A 250 15.84 5.57 -2.18
N VAL A 251 15.11 6.13 -1.20
CA VAL A 251 14.53 7.49 -1.30
C VAL A 251 15.61 8.55 -1.47
N ILE A 252 16.72 8.47 -0.73
CA ILE A 252 17.86 9.39 -0.88
C ILE A 252 18.39 9.35 -2.31
N GLU A 253 18.58 8.16 -2.87
CA GLU A 253 19.13 8.02 -4.21
C GLU A 253 18.14 8.48 -5.30
N ALA A 254 16.84 8.29 -5.06
CA ALA A 254 15.81 8.86 -5.93
C ALA A 254 15.88 10.38 -5.96
N ILE A 255 15.90 11.04 -4.80
CA ILE A 255 15.95 12.51 -4.71
C ILE A 255 17.20 13.05 -5.39
N LYS A 256 18.37 12.42 -5.20
CA LYS A 256 19.60 12.78 -5.92
C LYS A 256 19.45 12.65 -7.44
N SER A 257 18.69 11.64 -7.89
CA SER A 257 18.48 11.37 -9.31
C SER A 257 17.42 12.28 -9.94
N MET A 258 16.56 12.91 -9.13
CA MET A 258 15.54 13.87 -9.59
C MET A 258 16.12 15.24 -9.95
N ASP A 259 17.39 15.50 -9.62
CA ASP A 259 18.07 16.79 -9.87
C ASP A 259 17.29 18.00 -9.31
N VAL A 260 16.75 17.84 -8.09
CA VAL A 260 16.03 18.89 -7.36
C VAL A 260 16.98 19.66 -6.43
N PRO A 261 16.71 20.95 -6.14
CA PRO A 261 17.56 21.78 -5.31
C PRO A 261 17.40 21.41 -3.82
N ALA A 262 18.03 20.33 -3.39
CA ALA A 262 17.98 19.85 -2.01
C ALA A 262 19.38 19.56 -1.48
N GLU A 263 19.70 20.17 -0.34
CA GLU A 263 20.95 19.88 0.34
C GLU A 263 20.89 18.49 1.02
N GLN A 264 21.99 17.75 0.92
CA GLN A 264 22.09 16.39 1.43
C GLN A 264 21.72 16.27 2.93
N PHE A 265 22.15 17.22 3.74
CA PHE A 265 21.83 17.23 5.16
C PHE A 265 20.34 17.44 5.43
N ALA A 266 19.70 18.33 4.68
CA ALA A 266 18.25 18.57 4.77
C ALA A 266 17.43 17.31 4.38
N ILE A 267 17.89 16.56 3.37
CA ILE A 267 17.29 15.26 3.00
C ILE A 267 17.36 14.29 4.19
N TYR A 268 18.51 14.15 4.84
CA TYR A 268 18.65 13.25 6.01
C TYR A 268 17.76 13.66 7.17
N GLN A 269 17.67 14.97 7.48
CA GLN A 269 16.81 15.47 8.54
C GLN A 269 15.33 15.19 8.22
N ALA A 270 14.89 15.45 6.99
CA ALA A 270 13.53 15.21 6.57
C ALA A 270 13.16 13.72 6.66
N ILE A 271 14.02 12.83 6.18
CA ILE A 271 13.78 11.38 6.25
C ILE A 271 13.75 10.89 7.69
N ASN A 272 14.69 11.32 8.55
CA ASN A 272 14.74 10.89 9.95
C ASN A 272 13.55 11.40 10.79
N SER A 273 12.84 12.41 10.31
CA SER A 273 11.60 12.91 10.91
C SER A 273 10.32 12.26 10.33
N PHE A 274 10.44 11.26 9.47
CA PHE A 274 9.28 10.59 8.86
C PHE A 274 8.37 9.98 9.93
N PRO A 275 7.07 10.39 9.99
CA PRO A 275 6.16 9.95 11.05
C PRO A 275 5.59 8.54 10.85
N GLY A 276 5.92 7.87 9.74
CA GLY A 276 5.28 6.63 9.32
C GLY A 276 4.08 6.86 8.41
N SER A 277 3.39 5.78 8.06
CA SER A 277 2.13 5.78 7.32
C SER A 277 1.11 4.89 8.00
N GLY A 278 -0.16 5.10 7.71
CA GLY A 278 -1.25 4.38 8.36
C GLY A 278 -1.08 2.86 8.24
N ARG A 279 -1.27 2.16 9.33
CA ARG A 279 -1.11 0.70 9.44
C ARG A 279 0.28 0.18 9.01
N ARG A 280 1.34 0.98 9.14
CA ARG A 280 2.74 0.55 8.92
C ARG A 280 3.55 0.92 10.15
N PHE A 281 3.51 0.03 11.15
CA PHE A 281 4.02 0.26 12.49
C PHE A 281 3.45 1.56 13.11
N GLU A 282 2.17 1.79 12.84
CA GLU A 282 1.46 2.99 13.31
C GLU A 282 1.28 2.95 14.82
N LYS A 283 1.73 3.98 15.52
CA LYS A 283 1.51 4.12 16.96
C LYS A 283 0.06 4.52 17.20
N LEU A 284 -0.74 3.65 17.83
CA LEU A 284 -2.14 3.92 18.18
C LEU A 284 -2.29 4.50 19.60
N ALA A 285 -1.43 4.05 20.52
CA ALA A 285 -1.35 4.50 21.89
C ALA A 285 0.07 4.27 22.43
N ASP A 286 0.34 4.64 23.69
CA ASP A 286 1.66 4.34 24.28
C ASP A 286 1.89 2.82 24.30
N ASN A 287 3.04 2.42 23.75
CA ASN A 287 3.46 1.03 23.58
C ASN A 287 2.49 0.13 22.78
N LEU A 288 1.53 0.70 22.04
CA LEU A 288 0.61 -0.06 21.17
C LEU A 288 0.75 0.38 19.72
N TYR A 289 1.04 -0.60 18.87
CA TYR A 289 1.28 -0.38 17.45
C TYR A 289 0.41 -1.29 16.59
N SER A 290 -0.03 -0.77 15.43
CA SER A 290 -0.75 -1.52 14.39
C SER A 290 0.10 -1.62 13.13
N ASP A 291 0.15 -2.83 12.54
CA ASP A 291 0.86 -3.05 11.29
C ASP A 291 0.02 -3.92 10.32
N TYR A 292 0.08 -3.60 9.06
CA TYR A 292 -0.65 -4.32 8.00
C TYR A 292 0.04 -5.63 7.59
N GLY A 293 1.30 -5.80 7.93
CA GLY A 293 2.11 -6.96 7.57
C GLY A 293 1.43 -8.28 7.91
N HIS A 294 1.43 -9.20 6.97
CA HIS A 294 0.78 -10.49 7.10
C HIS A 294 1.58 -11.63 6.43
N HIS A 295 2.66 -11.31 5.75
CA HIS A 295 3.61 -12.29 5.20
C HIS A 295 4.73 -12.56 6.21
N PRO A 296 5.27 -13.80 6.33
CA PRO A 296 6.35 -14.14 7.27
C PRO A 296 7.55 -13.18 7.23
N ILE A 297 7.98 -12.77 6.04
CA ILE A 297 9.09 -11.82 5.87
C ILE A 297 8.76 -10.45 6.50
N GLU A 298 7.52 -9.97 6.32
CA GLU A 298 7.06 -8.71 6.92
C GLU A 298 7.01 -8.81 8.45
N ILE A 299 6.46 -9.92 8.98
CA ILE A 299 6.42 -10.18 10.43
C ILE A 299 7.83 -10.12 11.03
N LYS A 300 8.79 -10.83 10.41
CA LYS A 300 10.18 -10.84 10.87
C LYS A 300 10.80 -9.46 10.87
N ALA A 301 10.60 -8.70 9.81
CA ALA A 301 11.14 -7.35 9.65
C ALA A 301 10.53 -6.36 10.66
N THR A 302 9.21 -6.44 10.89
CA THR A 302 8.52 -5.57 11.84
C THR A 302 8.84 -5.92 13.30
N LEU A 303 8.97 -7.22 13.63
CA LEU A 303 9.45 -7.65 14.93
C LEU A 303 10.91 -7.23 15.21
N GLN A 304 11.77 -7.24 14.20
CA GLN A 304 13.14 -6.72 14.33
C GLN A 304 13.13 -5.22 14.65
N MET A 305 12.23 -4.45 14.00
CA MET A 305 12.03 -3.03 14.30
C MET A 305 11.49 -2.81 15.72
N ALA A 306 10.50 -3.61 16.15
CA ALA A 306 9.95 -3.53 17.50
C ALA A 306 11.01 -3.79 18.55
N ARG A 307 11.91 -4.76 18.30
CA ARG A 307 13.05 -5.08 19.20
C ARG A 307 14.12 -3.99 19.28
N GLU A 308 14.27 -3.14 18.27
CA GLU A 308 15.12 -1.94 18.37
C GLU A 308 14.53 -0.88 19.32
N LEU A 309 13.21 -0.92 19.55
CA LEU A 309 12.48 0.07 20.37
C LEU A 309 12.19 -0.41 21.79
N SER A 310 12.15 -1.73 22.03
CA SER A 310 11.82 -2.32 23.33
C SER A 310 12.49 -3.67 23.54
N ASP A 311 12.97 -3.91 24.76
CA ASP A 311 13.50 -5.21 25.16
C ASP A 311 12.42 -6.27 25.37
N GLN A 312 11.15 -5.89 25.45
CA GLN A 312 10.01 -6.80 25.60
C GLN A 312 8.95 -6.51 24.53
N VAL A 313 8.70 -7.49 23.66
CA VAL A 313 7.78 -7.38 22.53
C VAL A 313 6.72 -8.45 22.59
N VAL A 314 5.46 -8.03 22.60
CA VAL A 314 4.27 -8.89 22.48
C VAL A 314 3.71 -8.73 21.08
N LEU A 315 3.57 -9.83 20.35
CA LEU A 315 2.94 -9.87 19.04
C LEU A 315 1.50 -10.38 19.16
N VAL A 316 0.54 -9.65 18.60
CA VAL A 316 -0.82 -10.16 18.34
C VAL A 316 -0.96 -10.28 16.83
N TYR A 317 -1.10 -11.50 16.33
CA TYR A 317 -1.06 -11.76 14.89
C TYR A 317 -2.37 -12.36 14.37
N GLN A 318 -2.95 -11.72 13.33
CA GLN A 318 -4.09 -12.22 12.59
C GLN A 318 -3.66 -12.64 11.18
N PRO A 319 -3.59 -13.94 10.87
CA PRO A 319 -3.36 -14.42 9.50
C PRO A 319 -4.45 -13.93 8.55
N HIS A 320 -4.12 -13.78 7.26
CA HIS A 320 -5.03 -13.25 6.25
C HIS A 320 -5.16 -14.21 5.07
N GLN A 321 -6.40 -14.52 4.68
CA GLN A 321 -6.79 -15.43 3.59
C GLN A 321 -6.29 -16.87 3.77
N ASN A 322 -7.21 -17.83 3.91
CA ASN A 322 -6.84 -19.23 4.05
C ASN A 322 -6.08 -19.78 2.83
N VAL A 323 -6.43 -19.33 1.61
CA VAL A 323 -5.71 -19.71 0.39
C VAL A 323 -4.24 -19.35 0.50
N ARG A 324 -3.92 -18.13 0.93
CA ARG A 324 -2.53 -17.68 1.15
C ARG A 324 -1.85 -18.46 2.26
N GLN A 325 -2.58 -18.83 3.32
CA GLN A 325 -2.01 -19.62 4.42
C GLN A 325 -1.51 -20.97 3.95
N HIS A 326 -2.21 -21.63 3.02
CA HIS A 326 -1.74 -22.88 2.40
C HIS A 326 -0.44 -22.72 1.61
N GLU A 327 -0.20 -21.53 1.03
CA GLU A 327 1.00 -21.23 0.24
C GLU A 327 2.21 -20.95 1.12
N ILE A 328 1.99 -20.35 2.30
CA ILE A 328 3.09 -19.85 3.16
C ILE A 328 3.28 -20.63 4.46
N ILE A 329 2.49 -21.68 4.72
CA ILE A 329 2.52 -22.41 6.00
C ILE A 329 3.91 -22.91 6.40
N ASP A 330 4.71 -23.37 5.43
CA ASP A 330 6.06 -23.87 5.69
C ASP A 330 7.10 -22.75 5.93
N GLN A 331 6.71 -21.49 5.68
CA GLN A 331 7.54 -20.32 5.96
C GLN A 331 7.38 -19.83 7.41
N TYR A 332 6.34 -20.29 8.15
CA TYR A 332 6.21 -19.99 9.57
C TYR A 332 7.18 -20.83 10.37
N THR A 333 8.39 -20.32 10.54
CA THR A 333 9.48 -20.95 11.31
C THR A 333 9.70 -20.20 12.63
N ALA A 334 10.36 -20.86 13.60
CA ALA A 334 10.72 -20.22 14.87
C ALA A 334 11.54 -18.93 14.70
N ASP A 335 12.35 -18.84 13.66
CA ASP A 335 13.20 -17.69 13.34
C ASP A 335 12.37 -16.43 13.01
N ILE A 336 11.19 -16.59 12.40
CA ILE A 336 10.27 -15.48 12.10
C ILE A 336 9.85 -14.75 13.38
N PHE A 337 9.59 -15.50 14.45
CA PHE A 337 9.06 -14.99 15.71
C PHE A 337 10.12 -14.83 16.80
N HIS A 338 11.39 -14.93 16.44
CA HIS A 338 12.50 -14.87 17.40
C HIS A 338 12.49 -13.58 18.26
N ASN A 339 12.14 -12.45 17.65
CA ASN A 339 12.10 -11.16 18.33
C ASN A 339 10.81 -10.87 19.10
N ALA A 340 9.87 -11.80 19.21
CA ALA A 340 8.71 -11.71 20.08
C ALA A 340 8.93 -12.55 21.35
N ASP A 341 8.57 -11.99 22.53
CA ASP A 341 8.60 -12.71 23.81
C ASP A 341 7.30 -13.47 24.03
N GLU A 342 6.18 -12.91 23.56
CA GLU A 342 4.85 -13.54 23.58
C GLU A 342 4.19 -13.37 22.21
N VAL A 343 3.47 -14.39 21.77
CA VAL A 343 2.74 -14.41 20.48
C VAL A 343 1.29 -14.83 20.74
N TYR A 344 0.36 -13.91 20.57
CA TYR A 344 -1.08 -14.16 20.56
C TYR A 344 -1.52 -14.39 19.11
N TRP A 345 -1.92 -15.62 18.81
CA TRP A 345 -2.30 -16.05 17.47
C TRP A 345 -3.81 -16.10 17.31
N LEU A 346 -4.36 -15.28 16.40
CA LEU A 346 -5.78 -15.19 16.10
C LEU A 346 -6.20 -16.16 15.00
N PRO A 347 -7.50 -16.48 14.87
CA PRO A 347 -8.02 -17.14 13.68
C PRO A 347 -7.73 -16.35 12.41
N THR A 348 -7.59 -17.08 11.31
CA THR A 348 -7.38 -16.48 9.98
C THR A 348 -8.58 -15.63 9.58
N TYR A 349 -8.33 -14.39 9.17
CA TYR A 349 -9.34 -13.56 8.51
C TYR A 349 -9.64 -14.12 7.13
N LEU A 350 -10.87 -14.58 6.95
CA LEU A 350 -11.34 -15.25 5.74
C LEU A 350 -11.89 -14.23 4.72
N THR A 351 -11.37 -14.26 3.52
CA THR A 351 -11.85 -13.45 2.39
C THR A 351 -11.38 -14.06 1.06
N ARG A 352 -12.23 -14.05 0.03
CA ARG A 352 -11.95 -14.62 -1.29
C ARG A 352 -11.51 -16.09 -1.24
N GLU A 353 -12.14 -16.87 -0.36
CA GLU A 353 -11.76 -18.26 -0.12
C GLU A 353 -12.19 -19.18 -1.26
N LYS A 354 -11.45 -20.28 -1.44
CA LYS A 354 -11.86 -21.39 -2.34
C LYS A 354 -12.74 -22.36 -1.55
N PRO A 355 -13.99 -22.65 -2.00
CA PRO A 355 -14.95 -23.45 -1.23
C PRO A 355 -14.44 -24.85 -0.84
N ASP A 356 -13.60 -25.46 -1.66
CA ASP A 356 -13.12 -26.84 -1.46
C ASP A 356 -11.80 -26.89 -0.68
N LEU A 357 -11.24 -25.74 -0.26
CA LEU A 357 -9.96 -25.70 0.45
C LEU A 357 -10.22 -25.70 1.98
N PRO A 358 -9.77 -26.74 2.73
CA PRO A 358 -10.00 -26.80 4.16
C PRO A 358 -9.35 -25.62 4.88
N ILE A 359 -10.07 -25.04 5.86
CA ILE A 359 -9.56 -23.92 6.66
C ILE A 359 -8.49 -24.47 7.61
N LEU A 360 -7.29 -23.89 7.53
CA LEU A 360 -6.18 -24.20 8.44
C LEU A 360 -6.42 -23.59 9.81
N THR A 361 -6.27 -24.41 10.85
CA THR A 361 -6.40 -23.94 12.23
C THR A 361 -5.15 -23.16 12.67
N PRO A 362 -5.26 -22.26 13.66
CA PRO A 362 -4.11 -21.60 14.26
C PRO A 362 -3.00 -22.56 14.70
N GLN A 363 -3.38 -23.72 15.26
CA GLN A 363 -2.43 -24.77 15.71
C GLN A 363 -1.66 -25.40 14.54
N GLN A 364 -2.30 -25.58 13.41
CA GLN A 364 -1.64 -26.10 12.20
C GLN A 364 -0.65 -25.09 11.64
N LEU A 365 -1.01 -23.79 11.63
CA LEU A 365 -0.16 -22.72 11.15
C LEU A 365 1.07 -22.49 12.05
N ALA A 366 0.87 -22.53 13.35
CA ALA A 366 1.89 -22.23 14.35
C ALA A 366 2.71 -23.45 14.80
N LYS A 367 2.60 -24.60 14.13
CA LYS A 367 3.19 -25.89 14.54
C LYS A 367 4.71 -25.87 14.78
N ASN A 368 5.42 -24.92 14.16
CA ASN A 368 6.88 -24.81 14.25
C ASN A 368 7.33 -23.68 15.19
N ILE A 369 6.39 -23.04 15.92
CA ILE A 369 6.69 -21.96 16.86
C ILE A 369 6.80 -22.55 18.27
N ASP A 370 7.68 -21.97 19.09
CA ASP A 370 7.84 -22.37 20.47
C ASP A 370 6.53 -22.22 21.25
N SER A 371 6.04 -23.33 21.82
CA SER A 371 4.77 -23.39 22.53
C SER A 371 4.77 -22.62 23.86
N GLU A 372 5.94 -22.36 24.46
CA GLU A 372 6.02 -21.65 25.75
C GLU A 372 5.63 -20.17 25.64
N LYS A 373 5.79 -19.58 24.43
CA LYS A 373 5.43 -18.18 24.16
C LYS A 373 4.20 -18.00 23.30
N LEU A 374 3.50 -19.08 22.91
CA LEU A 374 2.40 -19.07 21.96
C LEU A 374 1.05 -19.23 22.65
N TYR A 375 0.16 -18.28 22.44
CA TYR A 375 -1.20 -18.25 22.97
C TYR A 375 -2.20 -18.18 21.81
N PHE A 376 -3.18 -19.09 21.78
CA PHE A 376 -4.29 -19.04 20.83
C PHE A 376 -5.47 -18.33 21.46
N THR A 377 -6.05 -17.35 20.78
CA THR A 377 -7.08 -16.48 21.33
C THR A 377 -7.99 -15.93 20.23
N GLU A 378 -9.07 -15.29 20.62
CA GLU A 378 -10.02 -14.56 19.78
C GLU A 378 -9.91 -13.05 20.04
N MET A 379 -10.58 -12.25 19.21
CA MET A 379 -10.67 -10.78 19.42
C MET A 379 -11.79 -10.46 20.43
N ASP A 380 -11.53 -10.68 21.72
CA ASP A 380 -12.46 -10.58 22.82
C ASP A 380 -11.93 -9.69 23.97
N ASP A 381 -12.59 -9.74 25.12
CA ASP A 381 -12.21 -8.96 26.30
C ASP A 381 -10.95 -9.52 26.97
N ASP A 382 -10.69 -10.83 26.89
CA ASP A 382 -9.50 -11.45 27.45
C ASP A 382 -8.25 -11.01 26.68
N LEU A 383 -8.31 -10.97 25.35
CA LEU A 383 -7.23 -10.43 24.54
C LEU A 383 -7.01 -8.94 24.82
N TRP A 384 -8.10 -8.15 24.95
CA TRP A 384 -7.97 -6.73 25.26
C TRP A 384 -7.31 -6.52 26.63
N HIS A 385 -7.67 -7.32 27.62
CA HIS A 385 -7.03 -7.29 28.92
C HIS A 385 -5.55 -7.68 28.86
N ALA A 386 -5.17 -8.67 28.07
CA ALA A 386 -3.77 -9.05 27.87
C ALA A 386 -2.97 -7.92 27.23
N ILE A 387 -3.51 -7.27 26.18
CA ILE A 387 -2.90 -6.11 25.51
C ILE A 387 -2.68 -4.97 26.51
N THR A 388 -3.71 -4.54 27.24
CA THR A 388 -3.63 -3.41 28.17
C THR A 388 -2.71 -3.71 29.36
N THR A 389 -2.68 -4.96 29.84
CA THR A 389 -1.74 -5.39 30.89
C THR A 389 -0.29 -5.34 30.39
N ALA A 390 -0.03 -5.83 29.18
CA ALA A 390 1.29 -5.76 28.57
C ALA A 390 1.77 -4.30 28.42
N GLN A 391 0.91 -3.40 27.94
CA GLN A 391 1.20 -1.96 27.86
C GLN A 391 1.52 -1.35 29.23
N ALA A 392 0.69 -1.63 30.23
CA ALA A 392 0.85 -1.11 31.60
C ALA A 392 2.17 -1.58 32.27
N THR A 393 2.70 -2.72 31.85
CA THR A 393 4.00 -3.24 32.31
C THR A 393 5.19 -2.76 31.45
N GLY A 394 4.96 -1.86 30.50
CA GLY A 394 5.99 -1.26 29.65
C GLY A 394 6.44 -2.10 28.45
N LYS A 395 5.75 -3.20 28.17
CA LYS A 395 6.02 -4.03 26.97
C LYS A 395 5.49 -3.32 25.73
N LEU A 396 6.20 -3.44 24.62
CA LEU A 396 5.71 -3.02 23.30
C LEU A 396 4.74 -4.07 22.78
N VAL A 397 3.50 -3.66 22.50
CA VAL A 397 2.48 -4.53 21.88
C VAL A 397 2.35 -4.16 20.41
N LEU A 398 2.62 -5.14 19.55
CA LEU A 398 2.50 -5.04 18.11
C LEU A 398 1.35 -5.90 17.62
N CYS A 399 0.32 -5.28 17.06
CA CYS A 399 -0.82 -5.97 16.48
C CYS A 399 -0.68 -5.98 14.95
N MET A 400 -0.56 -7.17 14.36
CA MET A 400 -0.27 -7.34 12.94
C MET A 400 -1.37 -8.10 12.20
N GLY A 401 -1.72 -7.63 11.01
CA GLY A 401 -2.61 -8.32 10.09
C GLY A 401 -3.34 -7.39 9.12
N ALA A 402 -3.64 -7.92 7.93
CA ALA A 402 -4.39 -7.20 6.89
C ALA A 402 -5.91 -7.28 7.09
N GLY A 403 -6.38 -8.05 8.07
CA GLY A 403 -7.80 -8.29 8.37
C GLY A 403 -8.42 -7.22 9.27
N THR A 404 -9.25 -7.69 10.21
CA THR A 404 -10.11 -6.86 11.07
C THR A 404 -9.44 -6.36 12.35
N ILE A 405 -8.24 -6.84 12.69
CA ILE A 405 -7.56 -6.53 13.95
C ILE A 405 -7.37 -5.01 14.16
N ASP A 406 -6.98 -4.26 13.13
CA ASP A 406 -6.80 -2.81 13.22
C ASP A 406 -8.10 -2.08 13.57
N GLY A 407 -9.19 -2.41 12.88
CA GLY A 407 -10.53 -1.84 13.17
C GLY A 407 -11.03 -2.18 14.58
N TRP A 408 -10.78 -3.41 15.03
CA TRP A 408 -11.11 -3.83 16.39
C TRP A 408 -10.33 -3.04 17.44
N LEU A 409 -9.03 -2.85 17.26
CA LEU A 409 -8.20 -2.04 18.16
C LEU A 409 -8.70 -0.60 18.26
N ARG A 410 -8.96 0.05 17.11
CA ARG A 410 -9.46 1.44 17.08
C ARG A 410 -10.81 1.58 17.78
N THR A 411 -11.70 0.57 17.65
CA THR A 411 -12.98 0.54 18.35
C THR A 411 -12.77 0.43 19.86
N ARG A 412 -11.86 -0.45 20.31
CA ARG A 412 -11.53 -0.59 21.76
C ARG A 412 -10.94 0.68 22.34
N LEU A 413 -10.03 1.35 21.63
CA LEU A 413 -9.42 2.61 22.06
C LEU A 413 -10.43 3.75 22.14
N ALA A 414 -11.44 3.79 21.24
CA ALA A 414 -12.48 4.82 21.27
C ALA A 414 -13.50 4.63 22.41
N THR A 415 -13.57 3.43 23.01
CA THR A 415 -14.51 3.08 24.09
C THR A 415 -13.84 2.98 25.45
N ALA A 416 -12.53 3.06 25.53
CA ALA A 416 -11.73 3.05 26.77
C ALA A 416 -11.48 4.47 27.28
#